data_c25bee9ff565cfcc0ec001100a5c4736
#
_entry.id   c25bee9ff565cfcc0ec001100a5c4736
#
_cell.length_a   1.000
_cell.length_b   1.000
_cell.length_c   1.000
_cell.angle_alpha   90.00
_cell.angle_beta   90.00
_cell.angle_gamma   90.00
#
_symmetry.space_group_name_H-M   'P 1'
#
loop_
_entity.id
_entity.type
_entity.pdbx_description
1 polymer ?
#
loop_
_entity_poly.entity_id
_entity_poly.type
_entity_poly.pdbx_seq_one_letter_code
_entity_poly.pdbx_strand_id
1 'polypeptide(L)'
;MKWGFIVFCVYFISLFFREERIPGRWVEYVLDRWMPQNLKLHVGEFAFGFGRGVHVRDLRLYDSSAKDPLTPLFSFDSLAYRPFSARVRIKGLKYARLPDGYYASVNQDRNESVEARLPVIDFLSVTLIRPEVLGICPELLTFEVESSPMRIDFKKMHLVWPDRDARMEVDGFCYVDLDRQEVYGEIDGLARQAHIRPLLVTIDVPVALPYMDGFTEVPEPCKSKCAWKVDLVRNDFDLWLELHPVLGKYNAVPMRNADGKIHLHNCTRDNCLNYVTTVGPITGTDVEGRYLEGTVVIVGTNNHNTVTVDAKSSQPLADVLKIGGFTGDYVGGDVFGESECRLVFDFPRAMSNNYEVMNGSGHVSVRNGQLMRMRGFKGLIEAMPSVAPAVTWFSDSTQASGDYVISNGVVKTDNAYIEGTLFSIKMSGWLDTVRNEQDFTVRVQFAKSDSMIGKILHPLTWPFTKLLLEFRLTGSPDDPKWKYVSVIDRVMEVVK
;
A
#
# COMPACT_ATOMS: atom_id res chain seq x y z
N MET A 1 53.75 -0.72 55.38
CA MET A 1 52.44 -0.28 54.97
C MET A 1 52.36 0.23 53.51
N LYS A 2 53.30 1.06 53.03
CA LYS A 2 53.21 1.59 51.66
C LYS A 2 53.17 0.56 50.53
N TRP A 3 54.00 -0.49 50.62
CA TRP A 3 54.03 -1.56 49.59
C TRP A 3 52.76 -2.42 49.57
N GLY A 4 52.16 -2.71 50.73
CA GLY A 4 50.88 -3.45 50.77
C GLY A 4 49.73 -2.68 50.15
N PHE A 5 49.70 -1.35 50.33
CA PHE A 5 48.67 -0.53 49.67
C PHE A 5 48.85 -0.47 48.15
N ILE A 6 50.10 -0.36 47.69
CA ILE A 6 50.39 -0.41 46.23
C ILE A 6 49.97 -1.75 45.60
N VAL A 7 50.34 -2.86 46.27
CA VAL A 7 49.95 -4.19 45.82
C VAL A 7 48.41 -4.34 45.81
N PHE A 8 47.74 -3.85 46.84
CA PHE A 8 46.28 -3.83 46.90
C PHE A 8 45.68 -3.00 45.78
N CYS A 9 46.20 -1.80 45.53
CA CYS A 9 45.72 -0.94 44.43
C CYS A 9 45.97 -1.59 43.06
N VAL A 10 47.16 -2.19 42.85
CA VAL A 10 47.45 -2.88 41.58
C VAL A 10 46.56 -4.12 41.41
N TYR A 11 46.33 -4.88 42.50
CA TYR A 11 45.41 -6.01 42.48
C TYR A 11 43.97 -5.55 42.20
N PHE A 12 43.50 -4.51 42.88
CA PHE A 12 42.18 -3.94 42.68
C PHE A 12 42.00 -3.38 41.26
N ILE A 13 43.02 -2.68 40.76
CA ILE A 13 43.03 -2.21 39.36
C ILE A 13 43.05 -3.42 38.40
N SER A 14 43.81 -4.46 38.71
CA SER A 14 43.81 -5.66 37.86
C SER A 14 42.47 -6.37 37.83
N LEU A 15 41.75 -6.44 38.97
CA LEU A 15 40.37 -6.95 39.02
C LEU A 15 39.40 -6.11 38.17
N PHE A 16 39.65 -4.81 38.13
CA PHE A 16 38.83 -3.91 37.30
C PHE A 16 38.97 -4.20 35.80
N PHE A 17 40.14 -4.65 35.37
CA PHE A 17 40.41 -4.99 33.97
C PHE A 17 40.33 -6.48 33.67
N ARG A 18 40.18 -7.34 34.69
CA ARG A 18 40.06 -8.77 34.55
C ARG A 18 38.62 -9.13 34.09
N GLU A 19 38.55 -9.96 33.12
CA GLU A 19 37.31 -10.53 32.61
C GLU A 19 37.19 -11.97 33.07
N GLU A 20 36.20 -12.29 33.87
CA GLU A 20 35.92 -13.67 34.31
C GLU A 20 34.93 -14.30 33.33
N ARG A 21 35.29 -15.46 32.80
CA ARG A 21 34.44 -16.23 31.87
C ARG A 21 33.73 -17.32 32.63
N ILE A 22 32.40 -17.31 32.50
CA ILE A 22 31.52 -18.30 33.08
C ILE A 22 31.03 -19.20 31.96
N PRO A 23 31.14 -20.54 32.04
CA PRO A 23 30.59 -21.43 31.05
C PRO A 23 29.07 -21.18 30.87
N GLY A 24 28.59 -21.05 29.62
CA GLY A 24 27.20 -20.73 29.33
C GLY A 24 26.20 -21.68 30.02
N ARG A 25 26.53 -22.96 30.14
CA ARG A 25 25.73 -23.98 30.86
C ARG A 25 25.37 -23.62 32.30
N TRP A 26 26.26 -22.91 33.01
CA TRP A 26 25.99 -22.46 34.37
C TRP A 26 24.93 -21.31 34.36
N VAL A 27 25.04 -20.41 33.39
CA VAL A 27 24.10 -19.34 33.22
C VAL A 27 22.74 -19.89 32.82
N GLU A 28 22.70 -20.85 31.88
CA GLU A 28 21.51 -21.60 31.50
C GLU A 28 20.83 -22.24 32.71
N TYR A 29 21.58 -22.99 33.51
CA TYR A 29 21.06 -23.67 34.71
C TYR A 29 20.46 -22.71 35.75
N VAL A 30 21.02 -21.51 35.90
CA VAL A 30 20.51 -20.52 36.84
C VAL A 30 19.25 -19.86 36.27
N LEU A 31 19.24 -19.50 34.97
CA LEU A 31 18.13 -18.79 34.32
C LEU A 31 16.94 -19.70 34.06
N ASP A 32 17.15 -20.98 33.77
CA ASP A 32 16.08 -21.98 33.59
C ASP A 32 15.14 -22.09 34.82
N ARG A 33 15.63 -21.75 36.01
CA ARG A 33 14.80 -21.72 37.22
C ARG A 33 13.80 -20.56 37.28
N TRP A 34 14.08 -19.52 36.52
CA TRP A 34 13.27 -18.28 36.50
C TRP A 34 12.41 -18.16 35.23
N MET A 35 12.67 -19.04 34.27
CA MET A 35 11.97 -19.01 32.98
C MET A 35 10.73 -19.91 32.99
N PRO A 36 9.68 -19.58 32.20
CA PRO A 36 8.55 -20.46 31.94
C PRO A 36 9.00 -21.81 31.39
N GLN A 37 8.30 -22.88 31.72
CA GLN A 37 8.67 -24.27 31.37
C GLN A 37 8.74 -24.53 29.85
N ASN A 38 8.02 -23.75 29.08
CA ASN A 38 8.01 -23.84 27.61
C ASN A 38 9.17 -23.10 26.94
N LEU A 39 9.92 -22.27 27.67
CA LEU A 39 11.06 -21.52 27.12
C LEU A 39 12.39 -22.20 27.51
N LYS A 40 13.29 -22.27 26.55
CA LYS A 40 14.65 -22.77 26.74
C LYS A 40 15.68 -21.77 26.26
N LEU A 41 16.64 -21.46 27.08
CA LEU A 41 17.73 -20.54 26.80
C LEU A 41 19.01 -21.32 26.50
N HIS A 42 19.70 -20.95 25.44
CA HIS A 42 21.04 -21.37 25.14
C HIS A 42 22.00 -20.19 25.23
N VAL A 43 23.14 -20.37 25.94
CA VAL A 43 24.18 -19.35 26.09
C VAL A 43 25.54 -20.00 25.79
N GLY A 44 26.18 -19.58 24.72
CA GLY A 44 27.50 -20.11 24.34
C GLY A 44 28.58 -19.68 25.30
N GLU A 45 28.76 -18.40 25.51
CA GLU A 45 29.78 -17.83 26.40
C GLU A 45 29.21 -16.64 27.17
N PHE A 46 29.52 -16.59 28.46
CA PHE A 46 29.21 -15.44 29.31
C PHE A 46 30.51 -14.96 29.97
N ALA A 47 30.77 -13.67 29.90
CA ALA A 47 31.92 -13.07 30.52
C ALA A 47 31.52 -11.80 31.27
N PHE A 48 32.14 -11.57 32.40
CA PHE A 48 31.90 -10.42 33.27
C PHE A 48 33.21 -9.80 33.72
N GLY A 49 33.31 -8.48 33.68
CA GLY A 49 34.45 -7.73 34.19
C GLY A 49 34.01 -6.40 34.74
N PHE A 50 34.49 -6.03 35.92
CA PHE A 50 34.04 -4.85 36.66
C PHE A 50 34.17 -3.57 35.83
N GLY A 51 35.28 -3.39 35.10
CA GLY A 51 35.50 -2.24 34.22
C GLY A 51 35.11 -2.48 32.74
N ARG A 52 34.92 -3.72 32.34
CA ARG A 52 34.58 -4.11 30.95
C ARG A 52 33.08 -4.36 30.74
N GLY A 53 32.37 -4.60 31.85
CA GLY A 53 30.95 -4.90 31.82
C GLY A 53 30.64 -6.36 31.57
N VAL A 54 29.49 -6.63 30.97
CA VAL A 54 28.98 -7.96 30.68
C VAL A 54 29.08 -8.22 29.18
N HIS A 55 29.61 -9.40 28.83
CA HIS A 55 29.68 -9.89 27.47
C HIS A 55 29.00 -11.25 27.37
N VAL A 56 28.07 -11.38 26.43
CA VAL A 56 27.36 -12.62 26.13
C VAL A 56 27.57 -12.95 24.66
N ARG A 57 27.88 -14.21 24.35
CA ARG A 57 27.99 -14.67 22.95
C ARG A 57 27.06 -15.84 22.71
N ASP A 58 26.53 -15.90 21.49
CA ASP A 58 25.64 -16.95 21.00
C ASP A 58 24.49 -17.23 21.99
N LEU A 59 23.65 -16.25 22.21
CA LEU A 59 22.41 -16.42 22.98
C LEU A 59 21.26 -16.74 22.05
N ARG A 60 20.51 -17.80 22.41
CA ARG A 60 19.32 -18.24 21.65
C ARG A 60 18.22 -18.62 22.62
N LEU A 61 17.03 -18.08 22.39
CA LEU A 61 15.82 -18.40 23.12
C LEU A 61 14.90 -19.24 22.24
N TYR A 62 14.46 -20.39 22.72
CA TYR A 62 13.59 -21.31 22.02
C TYR A 62 12.27 -21.47 22.76
N ASP A 63 11.19 -21.67 22.01
CA ASP A 63 9.91 -22.12 22.56
C ASP A 63 9.69 -23.60 22.21
N SER A 64 9.67 -24.45 23.21
CA SER A 64 9.46 -25.88 23.03
C SER A 64 8.03 -26.25 22.65
N SER A 65 7.08 -25.33 22.79
CA SER A 65 5.68 -25.50 22.41
C SER A 65 5.37 -25.02 20.97
N ALA A 66 6.34 -24.37 20.30
CA ALA A 66 6.17 -23.87 18.95
C ALA A 66 6.09 -25.01 17.92
N LYS A 67 5.44 -24.73 16.77
CA LYS A 67 5.37 -25.68 15.65
C LYS A 67 6.74 -26.11 15.12
N ASP A 68 7.73 -25.22 15.22
CA ASP A 68 9.13 -25.48 14.92
C ASP A 68 9.99 -25.15 16.16
N PRO A 69 10.22 -26.12 17.07
CA PRO A 69 10.99 -25.91 18.29
C PRO A 69 12.49 -25.74 18.04
N LEU A 70 12.97 -25.90 16.81
CA LEU A 70 14.39 -25.73 16.46
C LEU A 70 14.71 -24.30 16.01
N THR A 71 13.73 -23.53 15.60
CA THR A 71 13.92 -22.12 15.26
C THR A 71 13.86 -21.25 16.50
N PRO A 72 14.92 -20.49 16.83
CA PRO A 72 14.92 -19.62 18.00
C PRO A 72 13.92 -18.46 17.80
N LEU A 73 13.15 -18.14 18.84
CA LEU A 73 12.29 -16.96 18.89
C LEU A 73 13.11 -15.66 18.82
N PHE A 74 14.27 -15.75 19.47
CA PHE A 74 15.16 -14.61 19.63
C PHE A 74 16.58 -15.14 19.70
N SER A 75 17.50 -14.50 18.99
CA SER A 75 18.93 -14.84 19.06
C SER A 75 19.80 -13.62 18.81
N PHE A 76 21.04 -13.68 19.28
CA PHE A 76 22.08 -12.73 18.90
C PHE A 76 23.47 -13.38 18.96
N ASP A 77 24.37 -12.91 18.10
CA ASP A 77 25.75 -13.40 18.05
C ASP A 77 26.56 -12.91 19.24
N SER A 78 26.40 -11.63 19.62
CA SER A 78 27.09 -11.07 20.79
C SER A 78 26.34 -9.86 21.36
N LEU A 79 26.41 -9.77 22.70
CA LEU A 79 25.95 -8.62 23.48
C LEU A 79 27.11 -8.12 24.34
N ALA A 80 27.31 -6.82 24.36
CA ALA A 80 28.24 -6.16 25.27
C ALA A 80 27.50 -5.04 26.02
N TYR A 81 27.48 -5.10 27.33
CA TYR A 81 26.91 -4.07 28.20
C TYR A 81 27.99 -3.41 29.02
N ARG A 82 28.11 -2.10 28.99
CA ARG A 82 29.05 -1.29 29.77
C ARG A 82 28.31 -0.46 30.80
N PRO A 83 28.25 -0.86 32.08
CA PRO A 83 27.44 -0.21 33.10
C PRO A 83 27.81 1.26 33.34
N PHE A 84 29.12 1.56 33.38
CA PHE A 84 29.60 2.93 33.65
C PHE A 84 29.26 3.97 32.54
N SER A 85 29.03 3.53 31.34
CA SER A 85 28.65 4.39 30.23
C SER A 85 27.19 4.19 29.82
N ALA A 86 26.46 3.33 30.53
CA ALA A 86 25.08 2.95 30.21
C ALA A 86 24.89 2.61 28.72
N ARG A 87 25.82 1.81 28.14
CA ARG A 87 25.83 1.46 26.73
C ARG A 87 25.66 -0.03 26.54
N VAL A 88 24.73 -0.39 25.66
CA VAL A 88 24.52 -1.75 25.16
C VAL A 88 24.85 -1.81 23.69
N ARG A 89 25.61 -2.83 23.29
CA ARG A 89 25.91 -3.14 21.90
C ARG A 89 25.55 -4.60 21.62
N ILE A 90 24.66 -4.82 20.66
CA ILE A 90 24.22 -6.14 20.24
C ILE A 90 24.56 -6.33 18.77
N LYS A 91 25.11 -7.48 18.41
CA LYS A 91 25.45 -7.86 17.04
C LYS A 91 24.65 -9.08 16.64
N GLY A 92 24.12 -9.08 15.42
CA GLY A 92 23.42 -10.21 14.85
C GLY A 92 22.12 -10.55 15.59
N LEU A 93 21.43 -9.52 16.12
CA LEU A 93 20.11 -9.71 16.73
C LEU A 93 19.13 -10.22 15.67
N LYS A 94 18.49 -11.36 15.95
CA LYS A 94 17.41 -11.91 15.17
C LYS A 94 16.19 -12.09 16.05
N TYR A 95 15.11 -11.50 15.64
CA TYR A 95 13.82 -11.61 16.32
C TYR A 95 12.83 -12.26 15.35
N ALA A 96 12.46 -13.48 15.62
CA ALA A 96 11.41 -14.18 14.92
C ALA A 96 10.05 -13.74 15.46
N ARG A 97 9.00 -13.86 14.63
CA ARG A 97 7.61 -13.59 15.03
C ARG A 97 7.25 -14.40 16.27
N LEU A 98 6.59 -13.77 17.24
CA LEU A 98 6.02 -14.49 18.38
C LEU A 98 5.05 -15.57 17.90
N PRO A 99 5.02 -16.76 18.52
CA PRO A 99 4.13 -17.84 18.13
C PRO A 99 2.67 -17.41 18.10
N ASP A 100 1.92 -17.94 17.14
CA ASP A 100 0.48 -17.75 17.06
C ASP A 100 -0.16 -18.25 18.37
N GLY A 101 -0.87 -17.37 19.10
CA GLY A 101 -1.49 -17.69 20.36
C GLY A 101 -0.77 -17.18 21.61
N TYR A 102 0.46 -16.64 21.50
CA TYR A 102 1.16 -16.06 22.66
C TYR A 102 0.34 -14.92 23.29
N TYR A 103 -0.30 -14.08 22.48
CA TYR A 103 -1.19 -13.04 22.96
C TYR A 103 -2.50 -13.58 23.59
N ALA A 104 -2.98 -14.74 23.13
CA ALA A 104 -4.18 -15.36 23.70
C ALA A 104 -3.92 -15.93 25.10
N SER A 105 -2.76 -16.52 25.34
CA SER A 105 -2.38 -17.05 26.65
C SER A 105 -2.12 -15.97 27.71
N VAL A 106 -1.51 -14.86 27.28
CA VAL A 106 -1.25 -13.70 28.16
C VAL A 106 -2.57 -13.03 28.60
N ASN A 107 -3.62 -13.07 27.78
CA ASN A 107 -4.91 -12.51 28.10
C ASN A 107 -5.80 -13.42 28.99
N GLN A 108 -5.57 -14.73 29.03
CA GLN A 108 -6.32 -15.64 29.87
C GLN A 108 -5.93 -15.60 31.37
N ASP A 109 -4.67 -15.28 31.66
CA ASP A 109 -4.17 -15.17 33.05
C ASP A 109 -4.37 -13.79 33.69
N ARG A 110 -5.03 -12.85 33.01
CA ARG A 110 -5.22 -11.45 33.45
C ARG A 110 -6.24 -11.23 34.57
N ASN A 111 -6.75 -12.26 35.20
CA ASN A 111 -7.64 -12.10 36.38
C ASN A 111 -6.89 -11.77 37.69
N GLU A 112 -5.58 -11.79 37.72
CA GLU A 112 -4.83 -11.23 38.83
C GLU A 112 -4.17 -9.93 38.33
N SER A 113 -4.57 -8.81 38.94
CA SER A 113 -4.01 -7.48 38.72
C SER A 113 -2.56 -7.43 39.24
N VAL A 114 -1.64 -8.06 38.50
CA VAL A 114 -0.22 -7.77 38.64
C VAL A 114 -0.02 -6.39 38.04
N GLU A 115 0.11 -5.37 38.90
CA GLU A 115 0.59 -4.06 38.45
C GLU A 115 1.98 -4.28 37.79
N ALA A 116 1.98 -4.42 36.48
CA ALA A 116 3.21 -4.52 35.72
C ALA A 116 3.92 -3.17 35.82
N ARG A 117 4.93 -3.09 36.68
CA ARG A 117 5.80 -1.92 36.79
C ARG A 117 7.03 -2.13 35.94
N LEU A 118 7.28 -1.20 35.05
CA LEU A 118 8.50 -1.21 34.25
C LEU A 118 9.73 -0.87 35.12
N PRO A 119 10.90 -1.44 34.83
CA PRO A 119 12.12 -1.01 35.48
C PRO A 119 12.41 0.46 35.16
N VAL A 120 12.83 1.21 36.14
CA VAL A 120 13.25 2.60 35.94
C VAL A 120 14.64 2.62 35.33
N ILE A 121 14.75 3.22 34.14
CA ILE A 121 16.02 3.38 33.41
C ILE A 121 16.15 4.89 33.14
N ASP A 122 17.08 5.55 33.83
CA ASP A 122 17.32 6.97 33.62
C ASP A 122 17.87 7.25 32.23
N PHE A 123 18.77 6.38 31.76
CA PHE A 123 19.37 6.49 30.44
C PHE A 123 20.09 5.19 30.06
N LEU A 124 19.85 4.72 28.82
CA LEU A 124 20.56 3.62 28.23
C LEU A 124 20.74 3.84 26.72
N SER A 125 21.98 3.90 26.24
CA SER A 125 22.28 3.97 24.81
C SER A 125 22.44 2.56 24.24
N VAL A 126 21.66 2.24 23.22
CA VAL A 126 21.64 0.92 22.57
C VAL A 126 22.15 1.04 21.14
N THR A 127 23.01 0.12 20.76
CA THR A 127 23.52 -0.02 19.38
C THR A 127 23.32 -1.46 18.93
N LEU A 128 22.52 -1.65 17.89
CA LEU A 128 22.30 -2.93 17.22
C LEU A 128 23.06 -2.93 15.90
N ILE A 129 23.88 -3.94 15.66
CA ILE A 129 24.65 -4.11 14.43
C ILE A 129 24.06 -5.28 13.66
N ARG A 130 23.62 -5.03 12.44
CA ARG A 130 22.94 -5.99 11.56
C ARG A 130 21.79 -6.73 12.29
N PRO A 131 20.86 -5.98 12.91
CA PRO A 131 19.68 -6.61 13.46
C PRO A 131 18.75 -7.08 12.33
N GLU A 132 18.03 -8.17 12.59
CA GLU A 132 16.92 -8.63 11.78
C GLU A 132 15.67 -8.62 12.67
N VAL A 133 14.83 -7.63 12.48
CA VAL A 133 13.61 -7.42 13.30
C VAL A 133 12.42 -7.28 12.38
N LEU A 134 11.45 -8.17 12.50
CA LEU A 134 10.22 -8.15 11.70
C LEU A 134 10.49 -8.05 10.18
N GLY A 135 11.51 -8.75 9.69
CA GLY A 135 11.91 -8.74 8.28
C GLY A 135 12.71 -7.51 7.84
N ILE A 136 12.92 -6.54 8.74
CA ILE A 136 13.78 -5.38 8.49
C ILE A 136 15.21 -5.72 8.91
N CYS A 137 16.17 -5.52 8.02
CA CYS A 137 17.58 -5.83 8.22
C CYS A 137 18.46 -4.59 7.99
N PRO A 138 18.45 -3.58 8.87
CA PRO A 138 19.37 -2.47 8.76
C PRO A 138 20.81 -2.91 9.08
N GLU A 139 21.81 -2.19 8.62
CA GLU A 139 23.20 -2.41 9.01
C GLU A 139 23.43 -1.95 10.45
N LEU A 140 22.79 -0.85 10.82
CA LEU A 140 22.91 -0.23 12.13
C LEU A 140 21.56 0.30 12.58
N LEU A 141 21.21 0.05 13.84
CA LEU A 141 20.12 0.72 14.55
C LEU A 141 20.67 1.20 15.90
N THR A 142 20.57 2.50 16.14
CA THR A 142 20.92 3.09 17.44
C THR A 142 19.72 3.80 18.03
N PHE A 143 19.60 3.79 19.34
CA PHE A 143 18.57 4.53 20.06
C PHE A 143 18.96 4.74 21.52
N GLU A 144 18.32 5.69 22.18
CA GLU A 144 18.40 5.93 23.61
C GLU A 144 17.11 5.47 24.27
N VAL A 145 17.21 4.78 25.40
CA VAL A 145 16.07 4.32 26.19
C VAL A 145 16.03 5.08 27.51
N GLU A 146 14.87 5.61 27.82
CA GLU A 146 14.52 6.12 29.12
C GLU A 146 13.23 5.44 29.57
N SER A 147 13.09 5.09 30.84
CA SER A 147 11.84 4.52 31.33
C SER A 147 11.48 5.01 32.73
N SER A 148 10.19 5.16 32.91
CA SER A 148 9.51 5.32 34.20
C SER A 148 8.67 4.07 34.51
N PRO A 149 8.09 3.91 35.68
CA PRO A 149 7.25 2.75 35.98
C PRO A 149 6.10 2.49 35.00
N MET A 150 5.62 3.54 34.34
CA MET A 150 4.46 3.43 33.45
C MET A 150 4.76 3.77 31.98
N ARG A 151 6.03 4.13 31.64
CA ARG A 151 6.37 4.54 30.28
C ARG A 151 7.80 4.19 29.92
N ILE A 152 8.00 3.69 28.69
CA ILE A 152 9.31 3.53 28.06
C ILE A 152 9.37 4.43 26.84
N ASP A 153 10.39 5.23 26.73
CA ASP A 153 10.70 6.07 25.57
C ASP A 153 11.95 5.54 24.86
N PHE A 154 11.84 5.32 23.56
CA PHE A 154 12.94 5.06 22.65
C PHE A 154 13.19 6.33 21.85
N LYS A 155 14.23 7.07 22.22
CA LYS A 155 14.57 8.38 21.66
C LYS A 155 15.72 8.26 20.67
N LYS A 156 15.84 9.22 19.77
CA LYS A 156 16.96 9.34 18.83
C LYS A 156 17.23 8.01 18.09
N MET A 157 16.15 7.37 17.67
CA MET A 157 16.29 6.17 16.83
C MET A 157 16.93 6.60 15.51
N HIS A 158 17.97 5.87 15.11
CA HIS A 158 18.68 6.11 13.87
C HIS A 158 18.96 4.76 13.21
N LEU A 159 18.36 4.54 12.03
CA LEU A 159 18.47 3.34 11.23
C LEU A 159 19.29 3.65 9.97
N VAL A 160 20.21 2.76 9.65
CA VAL A 160 21.07 2.87 8.46
C VAL A 160 21.00 1.57 7.69
N TRP A 161 20.73 1.64 6.39
CA TRP A 161 20.82 0.52 5.46
C TRP A 161 22.03 0.65 4.55
N PRO A 162 22.73 -0.46 4.26
CA PRO A 162 23.77 -0.45 3.25
C PRO A 162 23.10 -0.29 1.87
N ASP A 163 23.47 0.72 1.15
CA ASP A 163 23.17 0.83 -0.27
C ASP A 163 24.45 1.03 -1.07
N ARG A 164 24.45 0.57 -2.33
CA ARG A 164 25.62 0.66 -3.19
C ARG A 164 25.93 2.11 -3.58
N ASP A 165 24.88 2.92 -3.72
CA ASP A 165 24.98 4.26 -4.31
C ASP A 165 24.62 5.40 -3.35
N ALA A 166 23.90 5.12 -2.26
CA ALA A 166 23.51 6.12 -1.28
C ALA A 166 23.30 5.47 0.09
N ARG A 167 23.81 6.13 1.14
CA ARG A 167 23.54 5.75 2.50
C ARG A 167 22.11 6.16 2.83
N MET A 168 21.26 5.19 3.16
CA MET A 168 19.90 5.46 3.58
C MET A 168 19.84 5.55 5.09
N GLU A 169 19.29 6.63 5.56
CA GLU A 169 19.21 6.96 6.97
C GLU A 169 17.78 7.38 7.30
N VAL A 170 17.25 6.81 8.38
CA VAL A 170 15.93 7.12 8.91
C VAL A 170 16.08 7.41 10.39
N ASP A 171 15.56 8.55 10.82
CA ASP A 171 15.53 8.97 12.20
C ASP A 171 14.13 8.87 12.78
N GLY A 172 14.01 8.71 14.10
CA GLY A 172 12.70 8.66 14.71
C GLY A 172 12.71 8.43 16.21
N PHE A 173 11.54 8.10 16.70
CA PHE A 173 11.30 7.76 18.11
C PHE A 173 10.11 6.81 18.25
N CYS A 174 10.03 6.14 19.38
CA CYS A 174 8.88 5.31 19.75
C CYS A 174 8.69 5.37 21.26
N TYR A 175 7.46 5.24 21.73
CA TYR A 175 7.18 5.04 23.15
C TYR A 175 6.09 4.00 23.41
N VAL A 176 6.16 3.40 24.58
CA VAL A 176 5.11 2.57 25.16
C VAL A 176 4.63 3.26 26.43
N ASP A 177 3.36 3.60 26.50
CA ASP A 177 2.73 4.27 27.64
C ASP A 177 1.67 3.35 28.23
N LEU A 178 1.94 2.81 29.42
CA LEU A 178 1.04 1.87 30.10
C LEU A 178 -0.15 2.59 30.77
N ASP A 179 0.00 3.87 31.14
CA ASP A 179 -1.13 4.64 31.69
C ASP A 179 -2.17 4.91 30.62
N ARG A 180 -1.73 5.31 29.43
CA ARG A 180 -2.60 5.50 28.26
C ARG A 180 -2.91 4.21 27.51
N GLN A 181 -2.20 3.14 27.85
CA GLN A 181 -2.27 1.83 27.18
C GLN A 181 -2.07 1.97 25.66
N GLU A 182 -1.09 2.75 25.28
CA GLU A 182 -0.79 2.98 23.85
C GLU A 182 0.71 2.77 23.54
N VAL A 183 0.95 2.36 22.30
CA VAL A 183 2.28 2.40 21.67
C VAL A 183 2.20 3.40 20.53
N TYR A 184 3.14 4.30 20.46
CA TYR A 184 3.26 5.25 19.35
C TYR A 184 4.70 5.33 18.87
N GLY A 185 4.89 5.47 17.57
CA GLY A 185 6.19 5.71 16.98
C GLY A 185 6.11 6.49 15.70
N GLU A 186 7.21 7.13 15.37
CA GLU A 186 7.39 7.92 14.14
C GLU A 186 8.83 7.76 13.65
N ILE A 187 8.98 7.55 12.35
CA ILE A 187 10.26 7.53 11.65
C ILE A 187 10.16 8.40 10.39
N ASP A 188 11.20 9.14 10.07
CA ASP A 188 11.31 10.02 8.90
C ASP A 188 12.72 9.92 8.31
N GLY A 189 12.86 9.90 7.01
CA GLY A 189 14.16 9.86 6.36
C GLY A 189 14.11 9.39 4.92
N LEU A 190 15.26 8.94 4.44
CA LEU A 190 15.41 8.38 3.11
C LEU A 190 15.31 6.87 3.15
N ALA A 191 14.33 6.30 2.45
CA ALA A 191 14.12 4.87 2.37
C ALA A 191 13.77 4.42 0.94
N ARG A 192 14.04 3.15 0.64
CA ARG A 192 13.52 2.48 -0.56
C ARG A 192 12.33 1.62 -0.19
N GLN A 193 11.41 1.45 -1.11
CA GLN A 193 10.26 0.57 -0.95
C GLN A 193 10.66 -0.84 -0.49
N ALA A 194 11.77 -1.37 -1.00
CA ALA A 194 12.31 -2.67 -0.62
C ALA A 194 12.59 -2.83 0.90
N HIS A 195 12.85 -1.72 1.60
CA HIS A 195 13.09 -1.72 3.05
C HIS A 195 11.80 -1.64 3.88
N ILE A 196 10.75 -1.02 3.33
CA ILE A 196 9.45 -0.83 4.00
C ILE A 196 8.55 -2.06 3.79
N ARG A 197 8.61 -2.67 2.61
CA ARG A 197 7.77 -3.81 2.22
C ARG A 197 7.81 -4.99 3.22
N PRO A 198 8.99 -5.44 3.72
CA PRO A 198 9.04 -6.53 4.69
C PRO A 198 8.27 -6.22 5.98
N LEU A 199 8.30 -4.97 6.46
CA LEU A 199 7.53 -4.56 7.62
C LEU A 199 6.02 -4.73 7.38
N LEU A 200 5.51 -4.24 6.25
CA LEU A 200 4.09 -4.35 5.91
C LEU A 200 3.64 -5.80 5.74
N VAL A 201 4.50 -6.66 5.19
CA VAL A 201 4.23 -8.11 5.12
C VAL A 201 4.13 -8.73 6.51
N THR A 202 5.02 -8.34 7.43
CA THR A 202 5.07 -8.91 8.77
C THR A 202 3.89 -8.48 9.64
N ILE A 203 3.44 -7.23 9.51
CA ILE A 203 2.26 -6.73 10.24
C ILE A 203 0.93 -7.14 9.60
N ASP A 204 0.99 -7.97 8.57
CA ASP A 204 -0.15 -8.55 7.86
C ASP A 204 -1.14 -7.50 7.33
N VAL A 205 -0.63 -6.56 6.54
CA VAL A 205 -1.42 -5.53 5.84
C VAL A 205 -1.58 -5.89 4.36
N PRO A 206 -2.34 -6.95 4.03
CA PRO A 206 -2.42 -7.46 2.67
C PRO A 206 -3.05 -6.45 1.70
N VAL A 207 -3.88 -5.53 2.22
CA VAL A 207 -4.59 -4.53 1.42
C VAL A 207 -3.66 -3.43 0.90
N ALA A 208 -2.60 -3.07 1.64
CA ALA A 208 -1.64 -2.04 1.21
C ALA A 208 -0.58 -2.55 0.22
N LEU A 209 -0.27 -3.84 0.26
CA LEU A 209 0.80 -4.44 -0.55
C LEU A 209 0.58 -4.30 -2.06
N PRO A 210 -0.60 -4.57 -2.65
CA PRO A 210 -0.81 -4.41 -4.09
C PRO A 210 -0.58 -2.98 -4.56
N TYR A 211 -0.94 -1.98 -3.74
CA TYR A 211 -0.71 -0.58 -4.08
C TYR A 211 0.76 -0.20 -4.01
N MET A 212 1.50 -0.75 -3.05
CA MET A 212 2.94 -0.56 -2.97
C MET A 212 3.68 -1.29 -4.09
N ASP A 213 3.25 -2.50 -4.42
CA ASP A 213 3.86 -3.30 -5.50
C ASP A 213 3.62 -2.67 -6.88
N GLY A 214 2.61 -1.81 -7.02
CA GLY A 214 2.41 -0.97 -8.19
C GLY A 214 3.54 0.03 -8.43
N PHE A 215 4.21 0.48 -7.38
CA PHE A 215 5.40 1.33 -7.51
C PHE A 215 6.62 0.49 -7.85
N THR A 216 7.09 0.59 -9.06
CA THR A 216 8.28 -0.10 -9.58
C THR A 216 9.32 0.89 -10.06
N GLU A 217 10.57 0.42 -10.21
CA GLU A 217 11.66 1.20 -10.78
C GLU A 217 11.84 2.58 -10.12
N VAL A 218 11.74 2.65 -8.79
CA VAL A 218 12.15 3.83 -8.03
C VAL A 218 13.67 3.78 -7.89
N PRO A 219 14.44 4.49 -8.73
CA PRO A 219 15.89 4.30 -8.78
C PRO A 219 16.58 4.88 -7.56
N GLU A 220 16.03 5.91 -6.97
CA GLU A 220 16.61 6.63 -5.85
C GLU A 220 15.82 6.41 -4.55
N PRO A 221 16.49 6.48 -3.39
CA PRO A 221 15.79 6.53 -2.12
C PRO A 221 14.83 7.72 -2.12
N CYS A 222 13.61 7.51 -1.70
CA CYS A 222 12.64 8.57 -1.58
C CYS A 222 12.53 9.05 -0.13
N LYS A 223 12.22 10.32 0.06
CA LYS A 223 11.82 10.82 1.36
C LYS A 223 10.54 10.10 1.77
N SER A 224 10.55 9.56 2.97
CA SER A 224 9.44 8.79 3.51
C SER A 224 9.25 9.08 4.99
N LYS A 225 8.01 9.10 5.41
CA LYS A 225 7.61 9.23 6.80
C LYS A 225 6.65 8.11 7.15
N CYS A 226 6.87 7.46 8.28
CA CYS A 226 5.99 6.43 8.79
C CYS A 226 5.68 6.72 10.26
N ALA A 227 4.40 6.77 10.60
CA ALA A 227 3.95 6.86 11.99
C ALA A 227 2.96 5.73 12.26
N TRP A 228 2.99 5.21 13.48
CA TRP A 228 2.05 4.18 13.92
C TRP A 228 1.56 4.43 15.32
N LYS A 229 0.34 4.00 15.57
CA LYS A 229 -0.29 4.04 16.89
C LYS A 229 -1.02 2.72 17.14
N VAL A 230 -0.83 2.15 18.32
CA VAL A 230 -1.54 0.95 18.78
C VAL A 230 -2.23 1.29 20.10
N ASP A 231 -3.55 1.12 20.18
CA ASP A 231 -4.32 1.15 21.41
C ASP A 231 -4.37 -0.29 21.97
N LEU A 232 -3.68 -0.51 23.09
CA LEU A 232 -3.54 -1.85 23.68
C LEU A 232 -4.82 -2.35 24.34
N VAL A 233 -5.77 -1.45 24.68
CA VAL A 233 -7.09 -1.81 25.26
C VAL A 233 -8.07 -2.23 24.19
N ARG A 234 -8.16 -1.37 23.17
CA ARG A 234 -9.15 -1.55 22.09
C ARG A 234 -8.66 -2.48 20.99
N ASN A 235 -7.37 -2.79 21.01
CA ASN A 235 -6.69 -3.50 19.92
C ASN A 235 -6.88 -2.79 18.57
N ASP A 236 -6.86 -1.44 18.61
CA ASP A 236 -6.93 -0.60 17.44
C ASP A 236 -5.50 -0.28 16.98
N PHE A 237 -5.29 -0.28 15.68
CA PHE A 237 -4.00 0.00 15.05
C PHE A 237 -4.18 1.04 13.95
N ASP A 238 -3.37 2.08 14.01
CA ASP A 238 -3.25 3.09 12.95
C ASP A 238 -1.84 3.09 12.39
N LEU A 239 -1.71 3.18 11.08
CA LEU A 239 -0.46 3.36 10.35
C LEU A 239 -0.61 4.47 9.33
N TRP A 240 0.27 5.46 9.39
CA TRP A 240 0.39 6.52 8.39
C TRP A 240 1.72 6.36 7.68
N LEU A 241 1.69 6.31 6.36
CA LEU A 241 2.89 6.25 5.52
C LEU A 241 2.81 7.37 4.47
N GLU A 242 3.85 8.16 4.38
CA GLU A 242 4.03 9.18 3.35
C GLU A 242 5.27 8.83 2.53
N LEU A 243 5.14 8.87 1.20
CA LEU A 243 6.21 8.58 0.24
C LEU A 243 6.27 9.70 -0.78
N HIS A 244 7.48 10.19 -1.05
CA HIS A 244 7.75 11.28 -1.99
C HIS A 244 8.80 10.87 -3.03
N PRO A 245 8.51 9.92 -3.93
CA PRO A 245 9.44 9.53 -4.98
C PRO A 245 9.58 10.64 -6.04
N VAL A 246 10.81 11.00 -6.35
CA VAL A 246 11.10 12.00 -7.41
C VAL A 246 10.86 11.41 -8.79
N LEU A 247 11.25 10.15 -8.99
CA LEU A 247 11.07 9.38 -10.21
C LEU A 247 10.62 7.96 -9.86
N GLY A 248 9.80 7.39 -10.70
CA GLY A 248 9.38 6.00 -10.57
C GLY A 248 8.35 5.61 -11.62
N LYS A 249 7.88 4.37 -11.55
CA LYS A 249 6.74 3.91 -12.34
C LYS A 249 5.66 3.40 -11.39
N TYR A 250 4.42 3.71 -11.70
CA TYR A 250 3.28 3.11 -11.04
C TYR A 250 2.46 2.31 -12.07
N ASN A 251 2.31 1.01 -11.83
CA ASN A 251 1.70 0.06 -12.79
C ASN A 251 2.25 0.25 -14.22
N ALA A 252 3.59 0.35 -14.33
CA ALA A 252 4.33 0.59 -15.57
C ALA A 252 4.18 2.00 -16.19
N VAL A 253 3.42 2.90 -15.60
CA VAL A 253 3.27 4.29 -16.04
C VAL A 253 4.35 5.15 -15.38
N PRO A 254 5.21 5.85 -16.16
CA PRO A 254 6.22 6.74 -15.60
C PRO A 254 5.60 7.90 -14.83
N MET A 255 6.08 8.14 -13.61
CA MET A 255 5.64 9.22 -12.72
C MET A 255 6.84 10.05 -12.27
N ARG A 256 6.65 11.35 -12.14
CA ARG A 256 7.61 12.31 -11.57
C ARG A 256 6.98 13.07 -10.42
N ASN A 257 7.78 13.41 -9.43
CA ASN A 257 7.36 14.20 -8.26
C ASN A 257 6.06 13.65 -7.67
N ALA A 258 6.01 12.33 -7.50
CA ALA A 258 4.84 11.69 -6.96
C ALA A 258 4.82 11.88 -5.44
N ASP A 259 3.65 12.23 -4.91
CA ASP A 259 3.35 12.20 -3.49
C ASP A 259 2.29 11.14 -3.25
N GLY A 260 2.54 10.28 -2.28
CA GLY A 260 1.61 9.24 -1.90
C GLY A 260 1.46 9.15 -0.38
N LYS A 261 0.22 9.11 0.07
CA LYS A 261 -0.13 8.90 1.48
C LYS A 261 -0.95 7.64 1.62
N ILE A 262 -0.67 6.89 2.67
CA ILE A 262 -1.46 5.71 3.05
C ILE A 262 -1.81 5.88 4.52
N HIS A 263 -3.08 5.80 4.83
CA HIS A 263 -3.56 5.67 6.20
C HIS A 263 -4.32 4.36 6.31
N LEU A 264 -3.87 3.51 7.20
CA LEU A 264 -4.53 2.26 7.54
C LEU A 264 -5.01 2.35 8.97
N HIS A 265 -6.29 2.16 9.17
CA HIS A 265 -6.91 1.97 10.47
C HIS A 265 -7.48 0.56 10.55
N ASN A 266 -7.08 -0.18 11.56
CA ASN A 266 -7.56 -1.54 11.81
C ASN A 266 -8.07 -1.62 13.25
N CYS A 267 -9.27 -2.13 13.41
CA CYS A 267 -9.94 -2.27 14.69
C CYS A 267 -10.56 -3.67 14.79
N THR A 268 -10.23 -4.41 15.82
CA THR A 268 -10.83 -5.72 16.08
C THR A 268 -11.76 -5.63 17.29
N ARG A 269 -13.05 -5.64 17.03
CA ARG A 269 -14.10 -5.66 18.07
C ARG A 269 -14.95 -6.91 17.93
N ASP A 270 -15.24 -7.55 19.04
CA ASP A 270 -16.13 -8.73 19.08
C ASP A 270 -15.73 -9.83 18.09
N ASN A 271 -14.45 -10.07 17.90
CA ASN A 271 -13.87 -10.96 16.88
C ASN A 271 -14.20 -10.57 15.43
N CYS A 272 -14.67 -9.35 15.21
CA CYS A 272 -14.89 -8.80 13.88
C CYS A 272 -13.76 -7.85 13.53
N LEU A 273 -13.03 -8.18 12.47
CA LEU A 273 -12.05 -7.28 11.87
C LEU A 273 -12.79 -6.19 11.08
N ASN A 274 -12.55 -4.94 11.46
CA ASN A 274 -12.96 -3.78 10.67
C ASN A 274 -11.70 -3.00 10.32
N TYR A 275 -11.54 -2.64 9.06
CA TYR A 275 -10.44 -1.80 8.64
C TYR A 275 -10.87 -0.75 7.64
N VAL A 276 -10.19 0.38 7.70
CA VAL A 276 -10.27 1.44 6.70
C VAL A 276 -8.87 1.71 6.20
N THR A 277 -8.66 1.55 4.91
CA THR A 277 -7.40 1.91 4.27
C THR A 277 -7.67 3.06 3.29
N THR A 278 -7.06 4.19 3.53
CA THR A 278 -7.06 5.33 2.61
C THR A 278 -5.71 5.39 1.93
N VAL A 279 -5.71 5.26 0.61
CA VAL A 279 -4.53 5.45 -0.23
C VAL A 279 -4.74 6.73 -1.02
N GLY A 280 -4.00 7.76 -0.68
CA GLY A 280 -4.13 9.07 -1.32
C GLY A 280 -4.24 10.24 -0.32
N PRO A 281 -4.24 11.47 -0.83
CA PRO A 281 -4.12 11.72 -2.27
C PRO A 281 -2.79 11.20 -2.82
N ILE A 282 -2.84 10.45 -3.93
CA ILE A 282 -1.67 10.17 -4.75
C ILE A 282 -1.65 11.26 -5.82
N THR A 283 -0.59 12.01 -5.89
CA THR A 283 -0.41 13.06 -6.91
C THR A 283 0.89 12.81 -7.65
N GLY A 284 0.98 13.27 -8.88
CA GLY A 284 2.19 13.17 -9.66
C GLY A 284 2.00 13.69 -11.07
N THR A 285 3.11 13.77 -11.81
CA THR A 285 3.09 14.14 -13.22
C THR A 285 3.82 13.09 -14.04
N ASP A 286 3.47 12.97 -15.31
CA ASP A 286 4.26 12.22 -16.27
C ASP A 286 5.50 13.02 -16.76
N VAL A 287 6.22 12.47 -17.73
CA VAL A 287 7.41 13.11 -18.30
C VAL A 287 7.09 14.40 -19.06
N GLU A 288 5.85 14.59 -19.47
CA GLU A 288 5.36 15.77 -20.22
C GLU A 288 4.64 16.78 -19.30
N GLY A 289 4.62 16.52 -17.99
CA GLY A 289 4.00 17.39 -17.00
C GLY A 289 2.48 17.22 -16.89
N ARG A 290 1.88 16.18 -17.46
CA ARG A 290 0.45 15.89 -17.33
C ARG A 290 0.20 15.29 -15.94
N TYR A 291 -0.80 15.82 -15.25
CA TYR A 291 -1.07 15.48 -13.86
C TYR A 291 -1.91 14.21 -13.70
N LEU A 292 -1.71 13.59 -12.56
CA LEU A 292 -2.59 12.57 -11.96
C LEU A 292 -2.84 12.95 -10.50
N GLU A 293 -4.07 12.87 -10.07
CA GLU A 293 -4.47 12.95 -8.66
C GLU A 293 -5.53 11.88 -8.38
N GLY A 294 -5.39 11.13 -7.29
CA GLY A 294 -6.36 10.10 -6.96
C GLY A 294 -6.35 9.71 -5.49
N THR A 295 -7.50 9.23 -5.04
CA THR A 295 -7.69 8.68 -3.70
C THR A 295 -8.48 7.38 -3.80
N VAL A 296 -8.02 6.35 -3.11
CA VAL A 296 -8.71 5.07 -2.96
C VAL A 296 -9.01 4.85 -1.49
N VAL A 297 -10.26 4.64 -1.15
CA VAL A 297 -10.69 4.30 0.21
C VAL A 297 -11.27 2.90 0.19
N ILE A 298 -10.73 2.04 1.03
CA ILE A 298 -11.17 0.65 1.20
C ILE A 298 -11.72 0.50 2.60
N VAL A 299 -12.98 0.17 2.70
CA VAL A 299 -13.63 -0.17 3.96
C VAL A 299 -13.91 -1.67 3.95
N GLY A 300 -13.30 -2.39 4.88
CA GLY A 300 -13.37 -3.83 4.93
C GLY A 300 -13.86 -4.35 6.28
N THR A 301 -14.56 -5.48 6.21
CA THR A 301 -14.96 -6.30 7.36
C THR A 301 -14.44 -7.72 7.14
N ASN A 302 -14.73 -8.65 8.06
CA ASN A 302 -14.37 -10.05 7.87
C ASN A 302 -14.89 -10.64 6.56
N ASN A 303 -16.05 -10.19 6.08
CA ASN A 303 -16.79 -10.82 4.98
C ASN A 303 -16.94 -9.96 3.75
N HIS A 304 -16.68 -8.66 3.83
CA HIS A 304 -17.02 -7.72 2.77
C HIS A 304 -16.02 -6.58 2.63
N ASN A 305 -15.76 -6.13 1.41
CA ASN A 305 -14.97 -4.96 1.08
C ASN A 305 -15.77 -4.01 0.21
N THR A 306 -15.73 -2.72 0.56
CA THR A 306 -16.19 -1.62 -0.28
C THR A 306 -14.98 -0.78 -0.67
N VAL A 307 -14.76 -0.58 -1.96
CA VAL A 307 -13.68 0.25 -2.51
C VAL A 307 -14.29 1.46 -3.19
N THR A 308 -13.87 2.63 -2.75
CA THR A 308 -14.24 3.92 -3.38
C THR A 308 -13.00 4.51 -4.04
N VAL A 309 -13.12 4.88 -5.31
CA VAL A 309 -12.05 5.52 -6.08
C VAL A 309 -12.54 6.90 -6.53
N ASP A 310 -11.74 7.91 -6.29
CA ASP A 310 -11.91 9.28 -6.83
C ASP A 310 -10.59 9.68 -7.48
N ALA A 311 -10.60 9.94 -8.78
CA ALA A 311 -9.38 10.24 -9.50
C ALA A 311 -9.62 11.27 -10.62
N LYS A 312 -8.59 12.11 -10.86
CA LYS A 312 -8.50 13.10 -11.92
C LYS A 312 -7.17 13.01 -12.62
N SER A 313 -7.16 13.11 -13.93
CA SER A 313 -5.92 13.02 -14.70
C SER A 313 -6.01 13.77 -16.02
N SER A 314 -4.89 14.32 -16.46
CA SER A 314 -4.67 14.77 -17.84
C SER A 314 -3.74 13.83 -18.63
N GLN A 315 -3.36 12.70 -18.05
CA GLN A 315 -2.55 11.68 -18.72
C GLN A 315 -3.34 10.92 -19.79
N PRO A 316 -2.66 10.17 -20.68
CA PRO A 316 -3.34 9.32 -21.65
C PRO A 316 -4.33 8.38 -20.94
N LEU A 317 -5.53 8.22 -21.52
CA LEU A 317 -6.56 7.35 -20.95
C LEU A 317 -6.07 5.90 -20.76
N ALA A 318 -5.23 5.41 -21.68
CA ALA A 318 -4.61 4.09 -21.55
C ALA A 318 -3.75 3.97 -20.28
N ASP A 319 -3.03 5.02 -19.94
CA ASP A 319 -2.19 5.04 -18.73
C ASP A 319 -3.03 5.17 -17.47
N VAL A 320 -4.09 5.98 -17.48
CA VAL A 320 -5.05 6.06 -16.37
C VAL A 320 -5.68 4.70 -16.07
N LEU A 321 -6.07 3.96 -17.13
CA LEU A 321 -6.61 2.60 -16.96
C LEU A 321 -5.57 1.63 -16.40
N LYS A 322 -4.31 1.68 -16.86
CA LYS A 322 -3.22 0.85 -16.31
C LYS A 322 -2.98 1.16 -14.82
N ILE A 323 -2.98 2.45 -14.44
CA ILE A 323 -2.88 2.87 -13.03
C ILE A 323 -4.02 2.26 -12.21
N GLY A 324 -5.24 2.21 -12.77
CA GLY A 324 -6.40 1.54 -12.16
C GLY A 324 -6.34 0.01 -12.15
N GLY A 325 -5.26 -0.60 -12.67
CA GLY A 325 -5.09 -2.07 -12.70
C GLY A 325 -5.71 -2.76 -13.92
N PHE A 326 -6.22 -2.00 -14.90
CA PHE A 326 -6.74 -2.57 -16.14
C PHE A 326 -5.59 -2.90 -17.09
N THR A 327 -5.41 -4.16 -17.42
CA THR A 327 -4.27 -4.65 -18.24
C THR A 327 -4.57 -4.76 -19.73
N GLY A 328 -5.82 -4.57 -20.15
CA GLY A 328 -6.24 -4.66 -21.55
C GLY A 328 -5.94 -3.40 -22.36
N ASP A 329 -5.67 -3.56 -23.66
CA ASP A 329 -5.51 -2.43 -24.61
C ASP A 329 -6.88 -1.96 -25.12
N TYR A 330 -7.75 -1.56 -24.19
CA TYR A 330 -9.13 -1.16 -24.51
C TYR A 330 -9.23 0.18 -25.22
N VAL A 331 -8.26 1.06 -24.97
CA VAL A 331 -8.32 2.44 -25.48
C VAL A 331 -7.51 2.59 -26.76
N GLY A 332 -6.40 1.87 -26.88
CA GLY A 332 -5.45 1.97 -27.99
C GLY A 332 -4.77 3.35 -28.01
N GLY A 333 -3.44 3.35 -27.92
CA GLY A 333 -2.57 4.49 -28.26
C GLY A 333 -2.84 5.82 -27.53
N ASP A 334 -2.65 6.90 -28.25
CA ASP A 334 -2.48 8.27 -27.75
C ASP A 334 -3.82 9.03 -27.57
N VAL A 335 -4.77 8.49 -26.83
CA VAL A 335 -6.01 9.22 -26.50
C VAL A 335 -5.79 10.03 -25.24
N PHE A 336 -5.69 11.34 -25.41
CA PHE A 336 -5.54 12.31 -24.33
C PHE A 336 -6.90 12.92 -23.96
N GLY A 337 -7.02 13.36 -22.73
CA GLY A 337 -8.17 14.11 -22.24
C GLY A 337 -8.07 14.34 -20.73
N GLU A 338 -8.75 15.36 -20.24
CA GLU A 338 -8.94 15.57 -18.80
C GLU A 338 -10.00 14.61 -18.33
N SER A 339 -9.60 13.55 -17.63
CA SER A 339 -10.48 12.52 -17.10
C SER A 339 -10.77 12.72 -15.62
N GLU A 340 -12.01 12.45 -15.22
CA GLU A 340 -12.45 12.39 -13.84
C GLU A 340 -13.29 11.13 -13.66
N CYS A 341 -13.03 10.37 -12.60
CA CYS A 341 -13.82 9.20 -12.27
C CYS A 341 -14.12 9.12 -10.77
N ARG A 342 -15.36 8.68 -10.48
CA ARG A 342 -15.81 8.30 -9.13
C ARG A 342 -16.43 6.93 -9.22
N LEU A 343 -15.84 5.97 -8.52
CA LEU A 343 -16.21 4.57 -8.61
C LEU A 343 -16.43 4.03 -7.21
N VAL A 344 -17.44 3.19 -7.06
CA VAL A 344 -17.68 2.42 -5.83
C VAL A 344 -17.83 0.97 -6.23
N PHE A 345 -17.07 0.10 -5.62
CA PHE A 345 -17.10 -1.36 -5.83
C PHE A 345 -17.36 -2.06 -4.51
N ASP A 346 -18.24 -3.06 -4.55
CA ASP A 346 -18.57 -3.93 -3.43
C ASP A 346 -18.31 -5.37 -3.83
N PHE A 347 -17.58 -6.12 -2.99
CA PHE A 347 -17.31 -7.53 -3.20
C PHE A 347 -17.05 -8.29 -1.90
N PRO A 348 -17.34 -9.61 -1.85
CA PRO A 348 -16.96 -10.45 -0.73
C PRO A 348 -15.45 -10.48 -0.54
N ARG A 349 -14.94 -10.40 0.69
CA ARG A 349 -13.51 -10.35 0.99
C ARG A 349 -12.73 -11.53 0.40
N ALA A 350 -13.29 -12.75 0.46
CA ALA A 350 -12.67 -13.95 -0.08
C ALA A 350 -12.52 -13.95 -1.61
N MET A 351 -13.20 -13.01 -2.29
CA MET A 351 -13.30 -12.93 -3.75
C MET A 351 -12.91 -11.55 -4.28
N SER A 352 -12.10 -10.80 -3.52
CA SER A 352 -11.73 -9.41 -3.84
C SER A 352 -11.02 -9.23 -5.19
N ASN A 353 -10.51 -10.29 -5.79
CA ASN A 353 -9.90 -10.30 -7.14
C ASN A 353 -10.79 -10.95 -8.19
N ASN A 354 -12.04 -11.27 -7.85
CA ASN A 354 -12.95 -11.92 -8.78
C ASN A 354 -14.01 -10.92 -9.27
N TYR A 355 -13.89 -10.52 -10.53
CA TYR A 355 -14.83 -9.60 -11.18
C TYR A 355 -16.25 -10.20 -11.33
N GLU A 356 -16.42 -11.52 -11.30
CA GLU A 356 -17.72 -12.20 -11.43
C GLU A 356 -18.71 -11.85 -10.32
N VAL A 357 -18.21 -11.53 -9.14
CA VAL A 357 -19.03 -11.20 -7.96
C VAL A 357 -19.00 -9.70 -7.61
N MET A 358 -18.34 -8.89 -8.44
CA MET A 358 -18.22 -7.46 -8.22
C MET A 358 -19.56 -6.77 -8.51
N ASN A 359 -19.99 -5.99 -7.54
CA ASN A 359 -21.10 -5.04 -7.70
C ASN A 359 -20.57 -3.61 -7.53
N GLY A 360 -21.27 -2.64 -8.05
CA GLY A 360 -20.81 -1.27 -7.89
C GLY A 360 -21.56 -0.28 -8.72
N SER A 361 -21.12 0.96 -8.64
CA SER A 361 -21.62 2.07 -9.47
C SER A 361 -20.53 3.11 -9.63
N GLY A 362 -20.68 3.98 -10.62
CA GLY A 362 -19.76 5.07 -10.77
C GLY A 362 -20.15 6.04 -11.86
N HIS A 363 -19.37 7.12 -11.90
CA HIS A 363 -19.41 8.15 -12.91
C HIS A 363 -18.03 8.33 -13.52
N VAL A 364 -17.98 8.44 -14.83
CA VAL A 364 -16.74 8.78 -15.57
C VAL A 364 -17.03 9.95 -16.48
N SER A 365 -16.14 10.93 -16.48
CA SER A 365 -16.17 12.03 -17.44
C SER A 365 -14.80 12.27 -18.04
N VAL A 366 -14.78 12.72 -19.31
CA VAL A 366 -13.57 13.10 -20.05
C VAL A 366 -13.86 14.40 -20.77
N ARG A 367 -12.97 15.38 -20.63
CA ARG A 367 -13.04 16.68 -21.33
C ARG A 367 -11.83 16.82 -22.25
N ASN A 368 -12.00 17.59 -23.32
CA ASN A 368 -10.92 17.84 -24.29
C ASN A 368 -10.26 16.55 -24.81
N GLY A 369 -11.03 15.46 -24.85
CA GLY A 369 -10.55 14.15 -25.25
C GLY A 369 -10.58 13.96 -26.76
N GLN A 370 -9.75 13.05 -27.28
CA GLN A 370 -9.79 12.58 -28.66
C GLN A 370 -10.42 11.19 -28.72
N LEU A 371 -11.57 11.03 -28.09
CA LEU A 371 -12.20 9.73 -27.82
C LEU A 371 -12.53 8.94 -29.09
N MET A 372 -12.78 9.61 -30.20
CA MET A 372 -13.05 8.93 -31.47
C MET A 372 -11.84 8.19 -32.05
N ARG A 373 -10.63 8.43 -31.50
CA ARG A 373 -9.43 7.66 -31.86
C ARG A 373 -9.36 6.33 -31.10
N MET A 374 -10.20 6.12 -30.11
CA MET A 374 -10.25 4.85 -29.39
C MET A 374 -10.56 3.71 -30.36
N ARG A 375 -9.89 2.58 -30.14
CA ARG A 375 -10.01 1.39 -30.99
C ARG A 375 -11.47 0.93 -31.17
N GLY A 376 -12.27 1.02 -30.11
CA GLY A 376 -13.69 0.67 -30.14
C GLY A 376 -14.52 1.48 -31.15
N PHE A 377 -14.18 2.73 -31.42
CA PHE A 377 -14.91 3.58 -32.37
C PHE A 377 -14.45 3.49 -33.82
N LYS A 378 -13.32 2.81 -34.09
CA LYS A 378 -12.84 2.63 -35.47
C LYS A 378 -13.91 1.95 -36.35
N GLY A 379 -14.52 0.88 -35.87
CA GLY A 379 -15.58 0.19 -36.57
C GLY A 379 -16.87 0.99 -36.75
N LEU A 380 -17.19 1.96 -35.86
CA LEU A 380 -18.29 2.88 -36.02
C LEU A 380 -18.09 3.74 -37.27
N ILE A 381 -16.90 4.27 -37.48
CA ILE A 381 -16.54 5.08 -38.64
C ILE A 381 -16.67 4.26 -39.93
N GLU A 382 -16.22 3.02 -39.92
CA GLU A 382 -16.29 2.09 -41.04
C GLU A 382 -17.74 1.63 -41.35
N ALA A 383 -18.59 1.50 -40.32
CA ALA A 383 -19.98 1.11 -40.44
C ALA A 383 -20.91 2.30 -40.89
N MET A 384 -20.40 3.52 -40.88
CA MET A 384 -21.16 4.66 -41.35
C MET A 384 -21.43 4.55 -42.86
N PRO A 385 -22.69 4.79 -43.30
CA PRO A 385 -22.99 4.78 -44.73
C PRO A 385 -22.12 5.82 -45.45
N SER A 386 -21.69 5.53 -46.67
CA SER A 386 -20.91 6.41 -47.56
C SER A 386 -21.49 7.80 -47.79
N VAL A 387 -22.67 8.06 -47.25
CA VAL A 387 -23.41 9.33 -47.27
C VAL A 387 -22.86 10.36 -46.29
N ALA A 388 -21.97 9.97 -45.36
CA ALA A 388 -21.38 10.91 -44.40
C ALA A 388 -19.92 11.25 -44.78
N PRO A 389 -19.67 12.19 -45.72
CA PRO A 389 -18.34 12.49 -46.21
C PRO A 389 -17.43 13.18 -45.19
N ALA A 390 -17.86 13.30 -43.94
CA ALA A 390 -17.24 14.12 -42.93
C ALA A 390 -16.48 13.30 -41.83
N VAL A 391 -15.90 12.18 -42.20
CA VAL A 391 -15.11 11.34 -41.25
C VAL A 391 -13.92 12.10 -40.64
N THR A 392 -13.41 13.14 -41.29
CA THR A 392 -12.37 14.03 -40.75
C THR A 392 -12.85 14.86 -39.54
N TRP A 393 -14.15 14.99 -39.33
CA TRP A 393 -14.71 15.78 -38.23
C TRP A 393 -14.66 15.10 -36.88
N PHE A 394 -14.39 13.78 -36.84
CA PHE A 394 -14.24 13.00 -35.61
C PHE A 394 -12.85 13.18 -34.94
N SER A 395 -11.94 13.95 -35.55
CA SER A 395 -10.63 14.24 -34.99
C SER A 395 -10.63 15.36 -33.95
N ASP A 396 -11.74 16.07 -33.81
CA ASP A 396 -11.84 17.22 -32.91
C ASP A 396 -12.01 16.81 -31.45
N SER A 397 -11.72 17.76 -30.55
CA SER A 397 -11.91 17.62 -29.14
C SER A 397 -13.33 17.18 -28.79
N THR A 398 -13.45 16.16 -27.96
CA THR A 398 -14.73 15.62 -27.50
C THR A 398 -14.84 15.70 -25.99
N GLN A 399 -16.08 15.76 -25.51
CA GLN A 399 -16.41 15.55 -24.10
C GLN A 399 -17.23 14.28 -23.99
N ALA A 400 -17.02 13.54 -22.93
CA ALA A 400 -17.82 12.36 -22.63
C ALA A 400 -18.18 12.31 -21.15
N SER A 401 -19.32 11.77 -20.85
CA SER A 401 -19.67 11.39 -19.49
C SER A 401 -20.68 10.24 -19.50
N GLY A 402 -20.73 9.51 -18.39
CA GLY A 402 -21.69 8.44 -18.21
C GLY A 402 -21.67 7.90 -16.80
N ASP A 403 -22.85 7.50 -16.35
CA ASP A 403 -23.02 6.73 -15.14
C ASP A 403 -23.10 5.25 -15.50
N TYR A 404 -22.62 4.40 -14.65
CA TYR A 404 -22.73 2.97 -14.82
C TYR A 404 -23.03 2.27 -13.49
N VAL A 405 -23.64 1.10 -13.62
CA VAL A 405 -23.91 0.18 -12.52
C VAL A 405 -23.29 -1.16 -12.88
N ILE A 406 -22.64 -1.77 -11.90
CA ILE A 406 -22.03 -3.09 -12.03
C ILE A 406 -22.84 -4.07 -11.18
N SER A 407 -23.20 -5.18 -11.78
CA SER A 407 -23.87 -6.27 -11.07
C SER A 407 -23.31 -7.60 -11.54
N ASN A 408 -22.67 -8.34 -10.61
CA ASN A 408 -22.01 -9.60 -10.86
C ASN A 408 -21.09 -9.56 -12.10
N GLY A 409 -20.24 -8.54 -12.16
CA GLY A 409 -19.29 -8.34 -13.26
C GLY A 409 -19.89 -7.80 -14.56
N VAL A 410 -21.19 -7.57 -14.62
CA VAL A 410 -21.84 -6.94 -15.78
C VAL A 410 -21.98 -5.44 -15.56
N VAL A 411 -21.26 -4.65 -16.35
CA VAL A 411 -21.32 -3.19 -16.37
C VAL A 411 -22.45 -2.74 -17.28
N LYS A 412 -23.39 -1.94 -16.77
CA LYS A 412 -24.52 -1.36 -17.52
C LYS A 412 -24.48 0.15 -17.46
N THR A 413 -24.84 0.77 -18.59
CA THR A 413 -25.06 2.23 -18.66
C THR A 413 -26.27 2.52 -19.53
N ASP A 414 -27.07 3.54 -19.13
CA ASP A 414 -28.23 3.99 -19.86
C ASP A 414 -28.05 5.41 -20.42
N ASN A 415 -26.98 6.10 -19.99
CA ASN A 415 -26.76 7.52 -20.23
C ASN A 415 -25.36 7.89 -20.68
N ALA A 416 -24.55 6.93 -21.14
CA ALA A 416 -23.25 7.27 -21.67
C ALA A 416 -23.36 8.18 -22.88
N TYR A 417 -22.60 9.24 -22.88
CA TYR A 417 -22.75 10.34 -23.80
C TYR A 417 -21.37 10.86 -24.24
N ILE A 418 -21.23 11.11 -25.54
CA ILE A 418 -20.06 11.76 -26.13
C ILE A 418 -20.54 12.94 -26.96
N GLU A 419 -19.95 14.09 -26.75
CA GLU A 419 -20.21 15.30 -27.48
C GLU A 419 -18.96 15.79 -28.20
N GLY A 420 -19.01 15.90 -29.51
CA GLY A 420 -18.04 16.59 -30.33
C GLY A 420 -18.59 17.91 -30.85
N THR A 421 -17.80 18.64 -31.65
CA THR A 421 -18.19 19.94 -32.22
C THR A 421 -19.39 19.81 -33.16
N LEU A 422 -19.48 18.72 -33.92
CA LEU A 422 -20.47 18.55 -34.99
C LEU A 422 -21.36 17.31 -34.81
N PHE A 423 -21.16 16.54 -33.70
CA PHE A 423 -21.94 15.33 -33.46
C PHE A 423 -22.18 15.13 -31.98
N SER A 424 -23.17 14.32 -31.66
CA SER A 424 -23.32 13.72 -30.33
C SER A 424 -23.62 12.23 -30.46
N ILE A 425 -23.10 11.47 -29.54
CA ILE A 425 -23.32 10.02 -29.45
C ILE A 425 -23.94 9.73 -28.09
N LYS A 426 -25.02 8.98 -28.08
CA LYS A 426 -25.61 8.40 -26.87
C LYS A 426 -25.45 6.88 -26.91
N MET A 427 -25.01 6.30 -25.83
CA MET A 427 -24.83 4.87 -25.71
C MET A 427 -25.60 4.34 -24.50
N SER A 428 -26.30 3.23 -24.71
CA SER A 428 -26.92 2.46 -23.63
C SER A 428 -26.72 0.98 -23.88
N GLY A 429 -26.46 0.21 -22.84
CA GLY A 429 -26.21 -1.23 -23.00
C GLY A 429 -25.37 -1.79 -21.87
N TRP A 430 -24.68 -2.87 -22.15
CA TRP A 430 -23.93 -3.60 -21.16
C TRP A 430 -22.63 -4.18 -21.72
N LEU A 431 -21.68 -4.41 -20.79
CA LEU A 431 -20.43 -5.12 -20.97
C LEU A 431 -20.33 -6.19 -19.89
N ASP A 432 -20.27 -7.45 -20.26
CA ASP A 432 -19.97 -8.57 -19.38
C ASP A 432 -18.44 -8.79 -19.35
N THR A 433 -17.81 -8.44 -18.23
CA THR A 433 -16.36 -8.53 -18.07
C THR A 433 -15.88 -9.96 -17.90
N VAL A 434 -16.78 -10.89 -17.54
CA VAL A 434 -16.48 -12.32 -17.34
C VAL A 434 -16.48 -13.06 -18.65
N ARG A 435 -17.55 -12.86 -19.45
CA ARG A 435 -17.70 -13.50 -20.77
C ARG A 435 -16.94 -12.76 -21.86
N ASN A 436 -16.45 -11.55 -21.55
CA ASN A 436 -15.81 -10.65 -22.52
C ASN A 436 -16.73 -10.34 -23.70
N GLU A 437 -18.01 -10.08 -23.41
CA GLU A 437 -19.04 -9.78 -24.38
C GLU A 437 -19.68 -8.41 -24.11
N GLN A 438 -20.11 -7.74 -25.15
CA GLN A 438 -20.78 -6.44 -25.04
C GLN A 438 -21.99 -6.36 -25.97
N ASP A 439 -22.99 -5.57 -25.57
CA ASP A 439 -24.14 -5.21 -26.40
C ASP A 439 -24.61 -3.79 -26.06
N PHE A 440 -24.32 -2.85 -26.96
CA PHE A 440 -24.69 -1.46 -26.83
C PHE A 440 -25.52 -0.99 -27.99
N THR A 441 -26.57 -0.24 -27.72
CA THR A 441 -27.27 0.60 -28.68
C THR A 441 -26.60 1.97 -28.70
N VAL A 442 -26.13 2.37 -29.86
CA VAL A 442 -25.39 3.61 -30.08
C VAL A 442 -26.16 4.48 -31.05
N ARG A 443 -26.52 5.67 -30.60
CA ARG A 443 -27.27 6.67 -31.42
C ARG A 443 -26.35 7.84 -31.70
N VAL A 444 -26.13 8.10 -32.98
CA VAL A 444 -25.33 9.21 -33.48
C VAL A 444 -26.23 10.27 -34.08
N GLN A 445 -26.10 11.49 -33.56
CA GLN A 445 -26.80 12.65 -34.08
C GLN A 445 -25.78 13.65 -34.62
N PHE A 446 -25.93 14.04 -35.87
CA PHE A 446 -25.09 15.05 -36.51
C PHE A 446 -25.73 16.44 -36.43
N ALA A 447 -24.87 17.45 -36.30
CA ALA A 447 -25.12 18.88 -36.25
C ALA A 447 -26.04 19.35 -35.11
N LYS A 448 -25.43 20.01 -34.13
CA LYS A 448 -26.14 20.98 -33.30
C LYS A 448 -26.35 22.26 -34.09
N SER A 449 -27.60 22.63 -34.35
CA SER A 449 -27.99 23.89 -35.03
C SER A 449 -27.53 25.15 -34.30
N ASP A 450 -27.11 25.02 -33.04
CA ASP A 450 -26.78 26.14 -32.16
C ASP A 450 -25.31 26.57 -32.20
N SER A 451 -24.41 25.77 -32.80
CA SER A 451 -23.01 26.18 -32.97
C SER A 451 -22.87 27.18 -34.14
N MET A 452 -21.94 28.14 -33.99
CA MET A 452 -21.66 29.12 -35.06
C MET A 452 -21.24 28.43 -36.37
N ILE A 453 -20.52 27.32 -36.28
CA ILE A 453 -20.09 26.45 -37.38
C ILE A 453 -21.29 25.67 -37.96
N GLY A 454 -22.20 25.20 -37.12
CA GLY A 454 -23.43 24.55 -37.55
C GLY A 454 -24.34 25.49 -38.38
N LYS A 455 -24.39 26.76 -38.05
CA LYS A 455 -25.14 27.78 -38.84
C LYS A 455 -24.51 28.04 -40.21
N ILE A 456 -23.21 27.99 -40.35
CA ILE A 456 -22.50 28.18 -41.61
C ILE A 456 -22.60 26.93 -42.51
N LEU A 457 -22.58 25.74 -41.94
CA LEU A 457 -22.65 24.47 -42.66
C LEU A 457 -24.10 23.98 -42.86
N HIS A 458 -25.08 24.63 -42.23
CA HIS A 458 -26.50 24.24 -42.25
C HIS A 458 -27.07 24.00 -43.67
N PRO A 459 -26.74 24.77 -44.71
CA PRO A 459 -27.26 24.49 -46.06
C PRO A 459 -26.72 23.19 -46.66
N LEU A 460 -25.48 22.81 -46.33
CA LEU A 460 -24.81 21.58 -46.80
C LEU A 460 -25.18 20.35 -45.97
N THR A 461 -25.45 20.55 -44.69
CA THR A 461 -25.72 19.46 -43.72
C THR A 461 -27.20 19.29 -43.41
N TRP A 462 -28.09 20.17 -43.90
CA TRP A 462 -29.50 20.17 -43.61
C TRP A 462 -30.21 18.81 -43.81
N PRO A 463 -29.89 17.98 -44.80
CA PRO A 463 -30.46 16.64 -44.91
C PRO A 463 -30.00 15.71 -43.77
N PHE A 464 -28.85 15.99 -43.17
CA PHE A 464 -28.21 15.12 -42.14
C PHE A 464 -28.48 15.62 -40.72
N THR A 465 -28.88 16.90 -40.52
CA THR A 465 -29.13 17.48 -39.18
C THR A 465 -30.31 16.83 -38.45
N LYS A 466 -31.20 16.16 -39.19
CA LYS A 466 -32.32 15.38 -38.66
C LYS A 466 -32.05 13.87 -38.68
N LEU A 467 -30.88 13.45 -39.17
CA LEU A 467 -30.55 12.02 -39.29
C LEU A 467 -30.04 11.49 -37.94
N LEU A 468 -30.90 10.82 -37.24
CA LEU A 468 -30.54 9.99 -36.10
C LEU A 468 -30.11 8.61 -36.64
N LEU A 469 -28.81 8.34 -36.60
CA LEU A 469 -28.31 7.03 -36.98
C LEU A 469 -28.23 6.15 -35.73
N GLU A 470 -28.70 4.93 -35.83
CA GLU A 470 -28.64 3.96 -34.76
C GLU A 470 -27.75 2.78 -35.18
N PHE A 471 -26.86 2.42 -34.30
CA PHE A 471 -25.95 1.28 -34.47
C PHE A 471 -26.07 0.34 -33.27
N ARG A 472 -25.80 -0.92 -33.52
CA ARG A 472 -25.59 -1.92 -32.46
C ARG A 472 -24.14 -2.30 -32.43
N LEU A 473 -23.55 -2.20 -31.26
CA LEU A 473 -22.17 -2.62 -30.97
C LEU A 473 -22.25 -3.94 -30.20
N THR A 474 -21.71 -5.00 -30.77
CA THR A 474 -21.68 -6.35 -30.17
C THR A 474 -20.29 -6.97 -30.29
N GLY A 475 -20.11 -8.20 -29.81
CA GLY A 475 -18.85 -8.92 -29.83
C GLY A 475 -18.02 -8.65 -28.57
N SER A 476 -16.74 -8.94 -28.64
CA SER A 476 -15.84 -8.63 -27.51
C SER A 476 -15.30 -7.19 -27.60
N PRO A 477 -14.88 -6.58 -26.49
CA PRO A 477 -14.16 -5.31 -26.51
C PRO A 477 -12.91 -5.31 -27.40
N ASP A 478 -12.26 -6.49 -27.54
CA ASP A 478 -11.07 -6.68 -28.38
C ASP A 478 -11.41 -6.80 -29.88
N ASP A 479 -12.62 -7.31 -30.18
CA ASP A 479 -13.14 -7.46 -31.57
C ASP A 479 -14.57 -6.89 -31.66
N PRO A 480 -14.72 -5.56 -31.59
CA PRO A 480 -16.02 -4.89 -31.60
C PRO A 480 -16.69 -5.00 -33.00
N LYS A 481 -17.93 -5.46 -33.02
CA LYS A 481 -18.75 -5.60 -34.26
C LYS A 481 -19.82 -4.54 -34.29
N TRP A 482 -19.75 -3.66 -35.29
CA TRP A 482 -20.71 -2.58 -35.51
C TRP A 482 -21.68 -2.94 -36.60
N LYS A 483 -22.95 -2.79 -36.31
CA LYS A 483 -24.03 -2.98 -37.28
C LYS A 483 -24.93 -1.76 -37.31
N TYR A 484 -25.16 -1.17 -38.48
CA TYR A 484 -26.15 -0.15 -38.69
C TYR A 484 -27.54 -0.75 -38.54
N VAL A 485 -28.43 -0.10 -37.76
CA VAL A 485 -29.83 -0.52 -37.57
C VAL A 485 -30.72 0.33 -38.47
N SER A 486 -31.25 -0.29 -39.52
CA SER A 486 -32.21 0.39 -40.42
C SER A 486 -33.58 0.49 -39.77
N VAL A 487 -34.43 1.43 -40.29
CA VAL A 487 -35.82 1.54 -39.86
C VAL A 487 -36.58 0.24 -40.10
N ILE A 488 -36.22 -0.52 -41.14
CA ILE A 488 -36.81 -1.82 -41.48
C ILE A 488 -36.47 -2.86 -40.41
N ASP A 489 -35.20 -2.89 -39.90
CA ASP A 489 -34.77 -3.82 -38.83
C ASP A 489 -35.58 -3.57 -37.55
N ARG A 490 -35.91 -2.31 -37.21
CA ARG A 490 -36.76 -1.99 -36.05
C ARG A 490 -38.17 -2.52 -36.17
N VAL A 491 -38.78 -2.38 -37.34
CA VAL A 491 -40.14 -2.91 -37.57
C VAL A 491 -40.17 -4.42 -37.43
N MET A 492 -39.13 -5.09 -37.88
CA MET A 492 -39.02 -6.54 -37.77
C MET A 492 -38.75 -7.07 -36.35
N GLU A 493 -38.08 -6.25 -35.50
CA GLU A 493 -37.87 -6.58 -34.07
C GLU A 493 -39.17 -6.41 -33.24
N VAL A 494 -40.03 -5.48 -33.60
CA VAL A 494 -41.31 -5.25 -32.90
C VAL A 494 -42.36 -6.30 -33.30
N VAL A 495 -42.20 -6.93 -34.44
CA VAL A 495 -43.13 -7.96 -34.98
C VAL A 495 -42.73 -9.39 -34.53
N LYS A 496 -41.55 -9.58 -34.01
CA LYS A 496 -41.12 -10.83 -33.32
C LYS A 496 -41.41 -10.77 -31.82
#